data_b56642a9521060050676dea9704dddfe
#
_entry.id   b56642a9521060050676dea9704dddfe
#
_cell.length_a   1.000
_cell.length_b   1.000
_cell.length_c   1.000
_cell.angle_alpha   90.00
_cell.angle_beta   90.00
_cell.angle_gamma   90.00
#
_symmetry.space_group_name_H-M   'P 1'
#
loop_
_entity.id
_entity.type
_entity.pdbx_description
1 polymer ?
#
loop_
_entity_poly.entity_id
_entity_poly.type
_entity_poly.pdbx_seq_one_letter_code
_entity_poly.pdbx_strand_id
1 'polypeptide(L)'
;MRYISINEKEGVKTYSLKADGDKVFMIDKKPTNFAVKEFACKDGSDAIKIDSKLVIMLQQIREHFGLPVVINSAYRTPEYNKKIGGATRSQHIYGKAADITISGIAPLIIAQYAESECKYIKGIGLYNWGDHLDTRSTKYYWDQRSGKEIPVDSFISGDKPALAVPILKKGSRGIQVKALQEDLNYIGISCNIDAVYGLQTEYAVKTLQRQENIAIDGVYGYETRGRLKGRIDAV
;
A
#
# COMPACT_ATOMS: atom_id res chain seq x y z
N MET A 1 -21.95 9.71 -4.09
CA MET A 1 -21.13 8.83 -3.22
C MET A 1 -21.22 9.38 -1.80
N ARG A 2 -21.38 8.52 -0.77
CA ARG A 2 -21.40 8.97 0.62
C ARG A 2 -20.03 8.77 1.23
N TYR A 3 -19.58 9.71 2.06
CA TYR A 3 -18.24 9.69 2.65
C TYR A 3 -18.29 9.67 4.17
N ILE A 4 -17.25 9.09 4.79
CA ILE A 4 -16.99 9.14 6.23
C ILE A 4 -15.62 9.80 6.41
N SER A 5 -15.59 11.00 6.97
CA SER A 5 -14.34 11.67 7.32
C SER A 5 -13.68 10.95 8.50
N ILE A 6 -12.40 10.71 8.39
CA ILE A 6 -11.57 10.13 9.43
C ILE A 6 -10.28 10.92 9.60
N ASN A 7 -9.70 10.84 10.80
CA ASN A 7 -8.37 11.37 11.11
C ASN A 7 -7.63 10.44 12.08
N GLU A 8 -6.34 10.66 12.27
CA GLU A 8 -5.47 9.80 13.07
C GLU A 8 -5.81 9.72 14.56
N LYS A 9 -6.59 10.69 15.08
CA LYS A 9 -6.96 10.78 16.52
C LYS A 9 -8.22 9.98 16.86
N GLU A 10 -9.00 9.57 15.86
CA GLU A 10 -10.30 8.92 16.11
C GLU A 10 -10.20 7.51 16.68
N GLY A 11 -9.10 6.81 16.40
CA GLY A 11 -8.90 5.43 16.85
C GLY A 11 -9.87 4.44 16.23
N VAL A 12 -10.28 3.42 17.00
CA VAL A 12 -11.20 2.38 16.54
C VAL A 12 -12.65 2.84 16.70
N LYS A 13 -13.40 2.78 15.59
CA LYS A 13 -14.85 3.01 15.58
C LYS A 13 -15.59 1.77 15.07
N THR A 14 -16.87 1.67 15.45
CA THR A 14 -17.77 0.63 14.94
C THR A 14 -18.69 1.24 13.89
N TYR A 15 -18.76 0.59 12.73
CA TYR A 15 -19.63 0.94 11.60
C TYR A 15 -20.65 -0.18 11.37
N SER A 16 -21.77 0.14 10.72
CA SER A 16 -22.75 -0.84 10.28
C SER A 16 -22.50 -1.19 8.81
N LEU A 17 -22.39 -2.48 8.49
CA LEU A 17 -22.26 -2.93 7.11
C LEU A 17 -23.47 -2.50 6.28
N LYS A 18 -24.69 -2.61 6.85
CA LYS A 18 -25.96 -2.24 6.18
C LYS A 18 -26.09 -0.74 5.95
N ALA A 19 -25.70 0.09 6.92
CA ALA A 19 -25.87 1.53 6.88
C ALA A 19 -24.67 2.26 6.24
N ASP A 20 -23.48 1.73 6.41
CA ASP A 20 -22.22 2.41 6.07
C ASP A 20 -21.40 1.69 5.00
N GLY A 21 -21.73 0.43 4.65
CA GLY A 21 -20.89 -0.45 3.84
C GLY A 21 -20.36 0.16 2.55
N ASP A 22 -21.19 0.92 1.82
CA ASP A 22 -20.80 1.57 0.57
C ASP A 22 -20.20 2.97 0.76
N LYS A 23 -20.07 3.46 2.01
CA LYS A 23 -19.43 4.73 2.27
C LYS A 23 -17.92 4.59 2.15
N VAL A 24 -17.30 5.56 1.50
CA VAL A 24 -15.84 5.64 1.31
C VAL A 24 -15.24 6.51 2.40
N PHE A 25 -14.11 6.09 2.95
CA PHE A 25 -13.37 6.92 3.90
C PHE A 25 -12.77 8.15 3.22
N MET A 26 -12.68 9.24 3.97
CA MET A 26 -12.14 10.51 3.51
C MET A 26 -11.10 11.03 4.51
N ILE A 27 -9.91 11.32 4.03
CA ILE A 27 -8.78 11.86 4.79
C ILE A 27 -8.48 13.25 4.24
N ASP A 28 -8.43 14.28 5.10
CA ASP A 28 -8.11 15.65 4.73
C ASP A 28 -8.95 16.17 3.53
N LYS A 29 -10.27 15.88 3.57
CA LYS A 29 -11.23 16.23 2.51
C LYS A 29 -11.01 15.52 1.18
N LYS A 30 -10.11 14.52 1.10
CA LYS A 30 -9.86 13.71 -0.09
C LYS A 30 -10.42 12.29 0.13
N PRO A 31 -11.19 11.74 -0.83
CA PRO A 31 -11.66 10.36 -0.73
C PRO A 31 -10.49 9.38 -0.82
N THR A 32 -10.53 8.33 -0.01
CA THR A 32 -9.63 7.19 -0.12
C THR A 32 -10.12 6.21 -1.19
N ASN A 33 -9.36 5.17 -1.41
CA ASN A 33 -9.76 4.04 -2.27
C ASN A 33 -10.51 2.94 -1.51
N PHE A 34 -10.84 3.15 -0.22
CA PHE A 34 -11.38 2.12 0.66
C PHE A 34 -12.79 2.46 1.13
N ALA A 35 -13.72 1.52 0.96
CA ALA A 35 -15.06 1.57 1.52
C ALA A 35 -15.15 0.72 2.80
N VAL A 36 -16.10 1.04 3.67
CA VAL A 36 -16.33 0.33 4.95
C VAL A 36 -16.48 -1.17 4.76
N LYS A 37 -17.23 -1.61 3.73
CA LYS A 37 -17.49 -3.03 3.44
C LYS A 37 -16.25 -3.87 3.20
N GLU A 38 -15.13 -3.27 2.74
CA GLU A 38 -13.90 -4.00 2.51
C GLU A 38 -13.25 -4.51 3.81
N PHE A 39 -13.62 -3.92 4.94
CA PHE A 39 -13.16 -4.31 6.27
C PHE A 39 -14.10 -5.29 6.98
N ALA A 40 -15.20 -5.69 6.34
CA ALA A 40 -16.22 -6.53 6.96
C ALA A 40 -15.69 -7.93 7.31
N CYS A 41 -16.21 -8.48 8.41
CA CYS A 41 -15.98 -9.87 8.76
C CYS A 41 -16.69 -10.79 7.75
N LYS A 42 -16.05 -11.91 7.38
CA LYS A 42 -16.60 -12.89 6.44
C LYS A 42 -17.73 -13.75 7.01
N ASP A 43 -18.12 -13.55 8.26
CA ASP A 43 -19.25 -14.22 8.89
C ASP A 43 -20.61 -13.54 8.62
N GLY A 44 -20.60 -12.40 7.92
CA GLY A 44 -21.80 -11.64 7.59
C GLY A 44 -22.29 -10.71 8.71
N SER A 45 -21.52 -10.53 9.77
CA SER A 45 -21.87 -9.60 10.87
C SER A 45 -22.03 -8.18 10.36
N ASP A 46 -23.03 -7.46 10.88
CA ASP A 46 -23.29 -6.06 10.52
C ASP A 46 -22.26 -5.10 11.14
N ALA A 47 -21.84 -5.34 12.39
CA ALA A 47 -20.90 -4.49 13.09
C ALA A 47 -19.46 -4.72 12.59
N ILE A 48 -18.79 -3.63 12.17
CA ILE A 48 -17.40 -3.64 11.67
C ILE A 48 -16.57 -2.68 12.51
N LYS A 49 -15.55 -3.17 13.20
CA LYS A 49 -14.58 -2.31 13.89
C LYS A 49 -13.44 -1.95 12.95
N ILE A 50 -13.10 -0.68 12.89
CA ILE A 50 -12.02 -0.18 12.02
C ILE A 50 -11.23 0.91 12.74
N ASP A 51 -9.91 0.75 12.82
CA ASP A 51 -9.00 1.80 13.27
C ASP A 51 -8.72 2.79 12.11
N SER A 52 -8.98 4.07 12.36
CA SER A 52 -8.70 5.13 11.38
C SER A 52 -7.22 5.14 10.93
N LYS A 53 -6.29 4.85 11.83
CA LYS A 53 -4.85 4.76 11.51
C LYS A 53 -4.55 3.66 10.50
N LEU A 54 -5.24 2.52 10.61
CA LEU A 54 -5.10 1.42 9.64
C LEU A 54 -5.50 1.88 8.23
N VAL A 55 -6.66 2.54 8.10
CA VAL A 55 -7.14 3.05 6.80
C VAL A 55 -6.16 4.06 6.20
N ILE A 56 -5.64 4.98 7.04
CA ILE A 56 -4.66 6.00 6.60
C ILE A 56 -3.40 5.31 6.06
N MET A 57 -2.87 4.29 6.76
CA MET A 57 -1.66 3.59 6.31
C MET A 57 -1.91 2.75 5.04
N LEU A 58 -3.07 2.09 4.94
CA LEU A 58 -3.43 1.36 3.71
C LEU A 58 -3.57 2.30 2.51
N GLN A 59 -4.11 3.52 2.72
CA GLN A 59 -4.15 4.52 1.66
C GLN A 59 -2.75 5.00 1.26
N GLN A 60 -1.85 5.22 2.22
CA GLN A 60 -0.45 5.56 1.95
C GLN A 60 0.26 4.48 1.14
N ILE A 61 0.05 3.19 1.50
CA ILE A 61 0.59 2.05 0.75
C ILE A 61 0.03 2.04 -0.68
N ARG A 62 -1.28 2.25 -0.84
CA ARG A 62 -1.92 2.30 -2.14
C ARG A 62 -1.37 3.41 -3.03
N GLU A 63 -1.18 4.60 -2.48
CA GLU A 63 -0.62 5.75 -3.19
C GLU A 63 0.84 5.52 -3.59
N HIS A 64 1.63 4.93 -2.68
CA HIS A 64 3.03 4.63 -2.96
C HIS A 64 3.19 3.65 -4.12
N PHE A 65 2.47 2.52 -4.09
CA PHE A 65 2.59 1.51 -5.14
C PHE A 65 1.79 1.86 -6.41
N GLY A 66 0.84 2.79 -6.34
CA GLY A 66 -0.04 3.15 -7.46
C GLY A 66 -0.94 2.01 -7.94
N LEU A 67 -1.07 0.93 -7.17
CA LEU A 67 -1.79 -0.30 -7.51
C LEU A 67 -2.88 -0.60 -6.49
N PRO A 68 -3.96 -1.32 -6.88
CA PRO A 68 -4.98 -1.77 -5.94
C PRO A 68 -4.38 -2.56 -4.78
N VAL A 69 -4.64 -2.10 -3.54
CA VAL A 69 -4.44 -2.87 -2.32
C VAL A 69 -5.70 -3.67 -2.09
N VAL A 70 -5.61 -5.00 -2.13
CA VAL A 70 -6.73 -5.89 -1.87
C VAL A 70 -6.70 -6.31 -0.41
N ILE A 71 -7.78 -6.04 0.31
CA ILE A 71 -7.96 -6.47 1.70
C ILE A 71 -8.53 -7.89 1.69
N ASN A 72 -7.69 -8.88 1.99
CA ASN A 72 -8.10 -10.29 2.05
C ASN A 72 -8.86 -10.61 3.34
N SER A 73 -8.54 -9.93 4.44
CA SER A 73 -9.22 -10.03 5.73
C SER A 73 -8.91 -8.77 6.55
N ALA A 74 -9.93 -8.21 7.23
CA ALA A 74 -9.70 -7.12 8.18
C ALA A 74 -10.40 -7.44 9.50
N TYR A 75 -11.52 -6.79 9.83
CA TYR A 75 -12.22 -7.09 11.08
C TYR A 75 -12.68 -8.55 11.14
N ARG A 76 -12.52 -9.16 12.30
CA ARG A 76 -13.04 -10.50 12.60
C ARG A 76 -13.80 -10.45 13.91
N THR A 77 -15.01 -11.02 13.94
CA THR A 77 -15.68 -11.28 15.21
C THR A 77 -14.87 -12.27 16.04
N PRO A 78 -14.94 -12.23 17.38
CA PRO A 78 -14.26 -13.23 18.23
C PRO A 78 -14.62 -14.67 17.84
N GLU A 79 -15.89 -14.91 17.52
CA GLU A 79 -16.43 -16.21 17.12
C GLU A 79 -15.83 -16.68 15.79
N TYR A 80 -15.82 -15.81 14.78
CA TYR A 80 -15.21 -16.13 13.49
C TYR A 80 -13.71 -16.36 13.62
N ASN A 81 -13.01 -15.51 14.37
CA ASN A 81 -11.57 -15.67 14.60
C ASN A 81 -11.24 -17.02 15.26
N LYS A 82 -12.03 -17.43 16.26
CA LYS A 82 -11.90 -18.75 16.90
C LYS A 82 -12.17 -19.90 15.91
N LYS A 83 -13.20 -19.76 15.07
CA LYS A 83 -13.59 -20.76 14.07
C LYS A 83 -12.48 -21.03 13.05
N ILE A 84 -11.73 -20.01 12.67
CA ILE A 84 -10.63 -20.13 11.69
C ILE A 84 -9.25 -20.39 12.33
N GLY A 85 -9.20 -20.64 13.65
CA GLY A 85 -7.94 -20.92 14.37
C GLY A 85 -7.06 -19.70 14.58
N GLY A 86 -7.60 -18.49 14.53
CA GLY A 86 -6.85 -17.25 14.75
C GLY A 86 -6.43 -17.09 16.23
N ALA A 87 -5.33 -16.38 16.45
CA ALA A 87 -4.79 -16.10 17.79
C ALA A 87 -5.84 -15.42 18.69
N THR A 88 -5.89 -15.80 19.97
CA THR A 88 -6.89 -15.29 20.94
C THR A 88 -6.84 -13.75 21.08
N ARG A 89 -5.66 -13.14 20.95
CA ARG A 89 -5.47 -11.68 21.01
C ARG A 89 -5.17 -11.09 19.64
N SER A 90 -5.77 -11.65 18.58
CA SER A 90 -5.59 -11.16 17.21
C SER A 90 -6.00 -9.70 17.06
N GLN A 91 -5.19 -8.89 16.39
CA GLN A 91 -5.49 -7.48 16.12
C GLN A 91 -6.71 -7.32 15.19
N HIS A 92 -7.06 -8.32 14.42
CA HIS A 92 -8.30 -8.37 13.63
C HIS A 92 -9.55 -8.23 14.50
N ILE A 93 -9.60 -8.85 15.70
CA ILE A 93 -10.74 -8.76 16.63
C ILE A 93 -10.94 -7.31 17.11
N TYR A 94 -9.87 -6.55 17.20
CA TYR A 94 -9.90 -5.16 17.65
C TYR A 94 -10.10 -4.16 16.51
N GLY A 95 -10.24 -4.61 15.26
CA GLY A 95 -10.36 -3.75 14.08
C GLY A 95 -9.07 -2.99 13.73
N LYS A 96 -7.93 -3.49 14.18
CA LYS A 96 -6.62 -2.85 14.03
C LYS A 96 -5.72 -3.52 12.99
N ALA A 97 -6.18 -4.56 12.31
CA ALA A 97 -5.38 -5.33 11.38
C ALA A 97 -6.06 -5.52 10.02
N ALA A 98 -5.24 -5.62 9.00
CA ALA A 98 -5.62 -6.10 7.68
C ALA A 98 -4.56 -7.05 7.11
N ASP A 99 -5.05 -8.14 6.49
CA ASP A 99 -4.27 -9.02 5.65
C ASP A 99 -4.44 -8.55 4.21
N ILE A 100 -3.35 -8.18 3.54
CA ILE A 100 -3.40 -7.51 2.23
C ILE A 100 -2.56 -8.20 1.17
N THR A 101 -2.92 -7.93 -0.08
CA THR A 101 -2.11 -8.26 -1.26
C THR A 101 -2.11 -7.09 -2.25
N ILE A 102 -1.02 -6.96 -3.02
CA ILE A 102 -0.92 -6.05 -4.17
C ILE A 102 -0.44 -6.88 -5.35
N SER A 103 -1.25 -6.96 -6.39
CA SER A 103 -0.89 -7.75 -7.59
C SER A 103 0.40 -7.25 -8.21
N GLY A 104 1.35 -8.17 -8.44
CA GLY A 104 2.65 -7.85 -9.04
C GLY A 104 3.69 -7.29 -8.07
N ILE A 105 3.38 -7.12 -6.79
CA ILE A 105 4.34 -6.71 -5.76
C ILE A 105 4.58 -7.89 -4.81
N ALA A 106 5.85 -8.23 -4.61
CA ALA A 106 6.22 -9.28 -3.66
C ALA A 106 5.91 -8.84 -2.20
N PRO A 107 5.36 -9.72 -1.35
CA PRO A 107 5.02 -9.35 0.03
C PRO A 107 6.18 -8.72 0.81
N LEU A 108 7.39 -9.25 0.70
CA LEU A 108 8.56 -8.67 1.37
C LEU A 108 8.74 -7.17 1.08
N ILE A 109 8.41 -6.72 -0.11
CA ILE A 109 8.52 -5.32 -0.52
C ILE A 109 7.46 -4.47 0.17
N ILE A 110 6.25 -5.00 0.32
CA ILE A 110 5.17 -4.34 1.06
C ILE A 110 5.54 -4.24 2.54
N ALA A 111 6.06 -5.34 3.14
CA ALA A 111 6.52 -5.37 4.52
C ALA A 111 7.64 -4.34 4.78
N GLN A 112 8.63 -4.25 3.90
CA GLN A 112 9.73 -3.28 3.98
C GLN A 112 9.24 -1.83 3.90
N TYR A 113 8.32 -1.54 2.97
CA TYR A 113 7.72 -0.22 2.87
C TYR A 113 6.90 0.11 4.14
N ALA A 114 6.09 -0.83 4.61
CA ALA A 114 5.29 -0.63 5.81
C ALA A 114 6.17 -0.38 7.05
N GLU A 115 7.31 -1.06 7.15
CA GLU A 115 8.26 -0.86 8.24
C GLU A 115 8.93 0.51 8.18
N SER A 116 9.37 0.96 6.98
CA SER A 116 10.15 2.21 6.84
C SER A 116 9.30 3.47 6.83
N GLU A 117 8.10 3.42 6.22
CA GLU A 117 7.34 4.63 5.90
C GLU A 117 5.99 4.75 6.63
N CYS A 118 5.41 3.62 7.11
CA CYS A 118 4.09 3.64 7.71
C CYS A 118 4.16 3.80 9.24
N LYS A 119 4.19 5.03 9.72
CA LYS A 119 4.46 5.35 11.15
C LYS A 119 3.53 4.67 12.16
N TYR A 120 2.29 4.31 11.76
CA TYR A 120 1.30 3.68 12.64
C TYR A 120 1.32 2.15 12.55
N ILE A 121 1.97 1.56 11.56
CA ILE A 121 2.13 0.11 11.49
C ILE A 121 3.21 -0.32 12.50
N LYS A 122 2.81 -1.19 13.42
CA LYS A 122 3.68 -1.76 14.47
C LYS A 122 3.68 -3.29 14.45
N GLY A 123 2.68 -3.92 13.82
CA GLY A 123 2.66 -5.34 13.56
C GLY A 123 2.82 -5.59 12.06
N ILE A 124 3.78 -6.46 11.68
CA ILE A 124 3.99 -6.89 10.31
C ILE A 124 4.21 -8.40 10.30
N GLY A 125 3.35 -9.12 9.58
CA GLY A 125 3.50 -10.55 9.32
C GLY A 125 3.72 -10.80 7.84
N LEU A 126 4.84 -11.43 7.50
CA LEU A 126 5.21 -11.75 6.13
C LEU A 126 4.82 -13.19 5.79
N TYR A 127 4.00 -13.34 4.75
CA TYR A 127 3.55 -14.64 4.22
C TYR A 127 3.95 -14.81 2.76
N ASN A 128 3.88 -16.03 2.24
CA ASN A 128 4.13 -16.27 0.81
C ASN A 128 3.07 -15.63 -0.11
N TRP A 129 1.87 -15.41 0.41
CA TRP A 129 0.71 -14.92 -0.35
C TRP A 129 0.41 -13.44 -0.13
N GLY A 130 0.95 -12.78 0.91
CA GLY A 130 0.64 -11.40 1.26
C GLY A 130 1.20 -10.99 2.61
N ASP A 131 0.70 -9.90 3.16
CA ASP A 131 1.15 -9.32 4.41
C ASP A 131 0.02 -9.11 5.40
N HIS A 132 0.29 -9.39 6.67
CA HIS A 132 -0.49 -8.88 7.79
C HIS A 132 0.10 -7.55 8.24
N LEU A 133 -0.73 -6.54 8.33
CA LEU A 133 -0.35 -5.21 8.83
C LEU A 133 -1.28 -4.81 9.96
N ASP A 134 -0.74 -4.29 11.08
CA ASP A 134 -1.58 -3.83 12.18
C ASP A 134 -1.03 -2.61 12.93
N THR A 135 -1.94 -1.93 13.63
CA THR A 135 -1.69 -0.70 14.40
C THR A 135 -1.62 -0.96 15.91
N ARG A 136 -1.05 -2.11 16.33
CA ARG A 136 -0.80 -2.40 17.75
C ARG A 136 0.10 -1.34 18.39
N SER A 137 0.17 -1.32 19.72
CA SER A 137 1.00 -0.34 20.44
C SER A 137 2.48 -0.70 20.45
N THR A 138 2.82 -1.99 20.47
CA THR A 138 4.19 -2.49 20.58
C THR A 138 4.61 -3.15 19.28
N LYS A 139 5.80 -2.83 18.80
CA LYS A 139 6.37 -3.45 17.60
C LYS A 139 6.44 -4.97 17.73
N TYR A 140 5.97 -5.67 16.71
CA TYR A 140 6.11 -7.11 16.57
C TYR A 140 6.06 -7.50 15.10
N TYR A 141 7.16 -8.06 14.59
CA TYR A 141 7.31 -8.50 13.22
C TYR A 141 7.60 -10.00 13.20
N TRP A 142 7.07 -10.69 12.19
CA TRP A 142 7.31 -12.12 12.02
C TRP A 142 7.30 -12.53 10.55
N ASP A 143 8.09 -13.58 10.25
CA ASP A 143 8.10 -14.26 8.96
C ASP A 143 7.45 -15.64 9.11
N GLN A 144 6.42 -15.90 8.34
CA GLN A 144 5.69 -17.18 8.34
C GLN A 144 5.75 -17.90 6.98
N ARG A 145 6.66 -17.52 6.10
CA ARG A 145 6.82 -18.15 4.78
C ARG A 145 7.24 -19.61 4.85
N SER A 146 7.90 -20.01 5.91
CA SER A 146 8.26 -21.41 6.19
C SER A 146 7.12 -22.29 6.73
N GLY A 147 5.93 -21.72 6.94
CA GLY A 147 4.79 -22.36 7.60
C GLY A 147 4.81 -22.24 9.13
N LYS A 148 5.90 -21.71 9.72
CA LYS A 148 6.01 -21.44 11.15
C LYS A 148 6.21 -19.94 11.36
N GLU A 149 5.60 -19.40 12.40
CA GLU A 149 5.83 -18.02 12.82
C GLU A 149 7.23 -17.90 13.42
N ILE A 150 8.09 -17.08 12.82
CA ILE A 150 9.44 -16.80 13.25
C ILE A 150 9.53 -15.30 13.52
N PRO A 151 9.68 -14.86 14.79
CA PRO A 151 9.88 -13.45 15.09
C PRO A 151 11.13 -12.90 14.40
N VAL A 152 11.03 -11.70 13.88
CA VAL A 152 12.15 -10.97 13.25
C VAL A 152 12.21 -9.54 13.77
N ASP A 153 13.40 -8.99 13.88
CA ASP A 153 13.59 -7.62 14.36
C ASP A 153 13.26 -6.59 13.27
N SER A 154 13.52 -6.94 12.01
CA SER A 154 13.32 -6.08 10.86
C SER A 154 13.22 -6.91 9.58
N PHE A 155 12.49 -6.40 8.59
CA PHE A 155 12.51 -6.88 7.20
C PHE A 155 13.53 -6.12 6.35
N ILE A 156 14.12 -5.06 6.92
CA ILE A 156 15.14 -4.24 6.28
C ILE A 156 16.50 -4.80 6.67
N SER A 157 17.20 -5.46 5.75
CA SER A 157 18.56 -5.94 5.94
C SER A 157 19.54 -5.02 5.21
N GLY A 158 20.52 -4.46 5.93
CA GLY A 158 21.55 -3.61 5.34
C GLY A 158 21.12 -2.16 5.08
N ASP A 159 21.86 -1.45 4.27
CA ASP A 159 21.48 -0.12 3.76
C ASP A 159 20.08 -0.18 3.19
N LYS A 160 19.25 0.84 3.49
CA LYS A 160 17.81 0.90 3.16
C LYS A 160 17.47 0.06 1.92
N PRO A 161 16.59 -0.95 2.01
CA PRO A 161 16.27 -1.71 0.83
C PRO A 161 15.83 -0.72 -0.23
N ALA A 162 16.33 -0.88 -1.42
CA ALA A 162 15.71 -0.26 -2.57
C ALA A 162 14.27 -0.79 -2.55
N LEU A 163 13.35 0.00 -2.00
CA LEU A 163 11.91 -0.27 -2.07
C LEU A 163 11.69 -0.65 -3.53
N ALA A 164 11.34 -1.89 -3.81
CA ALA A 164 11.25 -2.35 -5.18
C ALA A 164 10.00 -1.71 -5.77
N VAL A 165 10.17 -0.47 -6.07
CA VAL A 165 9.27 0.24 -6.94
C VAL A 165 9.31 -0.51 -8.25
N PRO A 166 8.16 -0.88 -8.83
CA PRO A 166 8.17 -1.62 -10.08
C PRO A 166 9.03 -0.89 -11.09
N ILE A 167 10.03 -1.61 -11.57
CA ILE A 167 10.88 -1.11 -12.65
C ILE A 167 9.98 -1.04 -13.88
N LEU A 168 9.74 0.17 -14.38
CA LEU A 168 9.01 0.36 -15.62
C LEU A 168 10.02 0.46 -16.77
N LYS A 169 9.74 -0.31 -17.80
CA LYS A 169 10.57 -0.37 -19.02
C LYS A 169 9.69 -0.62 -20.21
N LYS A 170 10.24 -0.52 -21.40
CA LYS A 170 9.54 -0.83 -22.65
C LYS A 170 8.77 -2.14 -22.54
N GLY A 171 7.48 -2.10 -22.85
CA GLY A 171 6.52 -3.19 -22.71
C GLY A 171 5.70 -3.15 -21.42
N SER A 172 6.09 -2.39 -20.39
CA SER A 172 5.27 -2.16 -19.19
C SER A 172 3.95 -1.47 -19.56
N ARG A 173 2.86 -1.78 -18.84
CA ARG A 173 1.52 -1.21 -19.09
C ARG A 173 0.80 -0.94 -17.76
N GLY A 174 -0.19 -0.05 -17.79
CA GLY A 174 -1.09 0.20 -16.68
C GLY A 174 -0.87 1.53 -15.97
N ILE A 175 -1.55 1.68 -14.83
CA ILE A 175 -1.68 2.96 -14.12
C ILE A 175 -0.32 3.59 -13.72
N GLN A 176 0.67 2.77 -13.41
CA GLN A 176 2.01 3.25 -13.04
C GLN A 176 2.76 3.86 -14.23
N VAL A 177 2.56 3.29 -15.44
CA VAL A 177 3.10 3.89 -16.66
C VAL A 177 2.41 5.21 -16.94
N LYS A 178 1.08 5.25 -16.76
CA LYS A 178 0.30 6.48 -16.92
C LYS A 178 0.78 7.58 -15.96
N ALA A 179 0.97 7.26 -14.67
CA ALA A 179 1.48 8.21 -13.68
C ALA A 179 2.88 8.72 -14.06
N LEU A 180 3.78 7.83 -14.49
CA LEU A 180 5.10 8.26 -15.00
C LEU A 180 4.98 9.23 -16.18
N GLN A 181 4.08 8.93 -17.14
CA GLN A 181 3.85 9.77 -18.30
C GLN A 181 3.30 11.16 -17.91
N GLU A 182 2.39 11.21 -16.94
CA GLU A 182 1.85 12.44 -16.37
C GLU A 182 2.97 13.26 -15.69
N ASP A 183 3.79 12.61 -14.86
CA ASP A 183 4.93 13.24 -14.17
C ASP A 183 5.99 13.78 -15.13
N LEU A 184 6.32 13.03 -16.18
CA LEU A 184 7.27 13.48 -17.22
C LEU A 184 6.74 14.73 -17.95
N ASN A 185 5.47 14.71 -18.34
CA ASN A 185 4.85 15.89 -18.97
C ASN A 185 4.79 17.08 -18.00
N TYR A 186 4.53 16.86 -16.71
CA TYR A 186 4.51 17.90 -15.70
C TYR A 186 5.85 18.64 -15.59
N ILE A 187 6.98 17.92 -15.70
CA ILE A 187 8.33 18.53 -15.69
C ILE A 187 8.79 18.98 -17.09
N GLY A 188 7.90 19.00 -18.09
CA GLY A 188 8.18 19.50 -19.44
C GLY A 188 8.85 18.49 -20.37
N ILE A 189 8.88 17.21 -20.04
CA ILE A 189 9.37 16.15 -20.94
C ILE A 189 8.17 15.45 -21.58
N SER A 190 7.84 15.83 -22.80
CA SER A 190 6.62 15.40 -23.49
C SER A 190 6.65 13.91 -23.87
N CYS A 191 5.56 13.19 -23.57
CA CYS A 191 5.23 11.88 -24.09
C CYS A 191 3.71 11.66 -24.06
N ASN A 192 3.21 10.66 -24.81
CA ASN A 192 1.79 10.30 -24.77
C ASN A 192 1.44 9.74 -23.39
N ILE A 193 0.24 10.11 -22.90
CA ILE A 193 -0.35 9.57 -21.66
C ILE A 193 -1.36 8.47 -22.04
N ASP A 194 -0.84 7.29 -22.37
CA ASP A 194 -1.62 6.16 -22.89
C ASP A 194 -1.52 4.88 -22.02
N ALA A 195 -0.84 5.00 -20.88
CA ALA A 195 -0.56 3.88 -19.97
C ALA A 195 0.25 2.74 -20.60
N VAL A 196 0.97 3.00 -21.71
CA VAL A 196 1.84 2.04 -22.41
C VAL A 196 3.28 2.57 -22.43
N TYR A 197 4.21 1.84 -21.83
CA TYR A 197 5.63 2.16 -21.94
C TYR A 197 6.15 1.77 -23.33
N GLY A 198 5.83 2.60 -24.31
CA GLY A 198 6.25 2.46 -25.70
C GLY A 198 7.59 3.20 -25.95
N LEU A 199 7.92 3.36 -27.23
CA LEU A 199 9.13 4.08 -27.64
C LEU A 199 9.14 5.54 -27.18
N GLN A 200 8.00 6.22 -27.15
CA GLN A 200 7.92 7.62 -26.72
C GLN A 200 8.20 7.75 -25.22
N THR A 201 7.63 6.88 -24.39
CA THR A 201 7.91 6.87 -22.94
C THR A 201 9.36 6.50 -22.65
N GLU A 202 9.92 5.52 -23.37
CA GLU A 202 11.34 5.15 -23.30
C GLU A 202 12.25 6.36 -23.63
N TYR A 203 11.93 7.07 -24.71
CA TYR A 203 12.68 8.26 -25.12
C TYR A 203 12.58 9.38 -24.07
N ALA A 204 11.40 9.62 -23.51
CA ALA A 204 11.18 10.62 -22.47
C ALA A 204 11.98 10.29 -21.20
N VAL A 205 12.01 9.03 -20.78
CA VAL A 205 12.82 8.56 -19.66
C VAL A 205 14.31 8.71 -19.95
N LYS A 206 14.78 8.34 -21.14
CA LYS A 206 16.18 8.58 -21.56
C LYS A 206 16.53 10.07 -21.59
N THR A 207 15.58 10.94 -21.91
CA THR A 207 15.77 12.40 -21.87
C THR A 207 15.96 12.89 -20.44
N LEU A 208 15.12 12.43 -19.50
CA LEU A 208 15.28 12.70 -18.08
C LEU A 208 16.66 12.23 -17.59
N GLN A 209 17.01 10.98 -17.87
CA GLN A 209 18.28 10.38 -17.45
C GLN A 209 19.47 11.18 -17.96
N ARG A 210 19.43 11.66 -19.22
CA ARG A 210 20.47 12.53 -19.79
C ARG A 210 20.55 13.88 -19.09
N GLN A 211 19.41 14.51 -18.82
CA GLN A 211 19.34 15.80 -18.11
C GLN A 211 19.84 15.70 -16.67
N GLU A 212 19.64 14.56 -16.02
CA GLU A 212 20.05 14.27 -14.64
C GLU A 212 21.49 13.69 -14.55
N ASN A 213 22.16 13.52 -15.69
CA ASN A 213 23.50 12.95 -15.77
C ASN A 213 23.65 11.59 -15.07
N ILE A 214 22.67 10.70 -15.29
CA ILE A 214 22.67 9.31 -14.82
C ILE A 214 22.71 8.33 -15.98
N ALA A 215 22.79 7.01 -15.70
CA ALA A 215 22.82 5.99 -16.74
C ALA A 215 21.61 6.08 -17.67
N ILE A 216 21.84 6.13 -19.01
CA ILE A 216 20.81 6.34 -20.03
C ILE A 216 20.38 4.98 -20.58
N ASP A 217 19.67 4.20 -19.80
CA ASP A 217 19.20 2.85 -20.15
C ASP A 217 17.72 2.79 -20.59
N GLY A 218 16.98 3.88 -20.39
CA GLY A 218 15.55 3.95 -20.69
C GLY A 218 14.69 3.11 -19.73
N VAL A 219 15.23 2.77 -18.54
CA VAL A 219 14.54 2.05 -17.49
C VAL A 219 14.17 3.02 -16.38
N TYR A 220 12.89 3.09 -16.03
CA TYR A 220 12.45 3.88 -14.91
C TYR A 220 12.58 3.04 -13.62
N GLY A 221 13.80 2.97 -13.12
CA GLY A 221 14.18 2.32 -11.89
C GLY A 221 14.29 3.30 -10.73
N TYR A 222 14.91 2.86 -9.64
CA TYR A 222 15.02 3.62 -8.38
C TYR A 222 15.72 4.98 -8.58
N GLU A 223 16.89 4.99 -9.24
CA GLU A 223 17.66 6.22 -9.43
C GLU A 223 16.90 7.24 -10.29
N THR A 224 16.34 6.79 -11.43
CA THR A 224 15.57 7.65 -12.34
C THR A 224 14.33 8.23 -11.65
N ARG A 225 13.68 7.44 -10.80
CA ARG A 225 12.54 7.90 -10.01
C ARG A 225 12.93 8.96 -8.99
N GLY A 226 14.04 8.76 -8.28
CA GLY A 226 14.55 9.76 -7.32
C GLY A 226 14.81 11.10 -7.98
N ARG A 227 15.37 11.09 -9.20
CA ARG A 227 15.62 12.30 -9.99
C ARG A 227 14.33 12.98 -10.45
N LEU A 228 13.36 12.19 -10.96
CA LEU A 228 12.06 12.72 -11.37
C LEU A 228 11.33 13.37 -10.19
N LYS A 229 11.29 12.71 -9.04
CA LYS A 229 10.68 13.27 -7.83
C LYS A 229 11.35 14.57 -7.41
N GLY A 230 12.67 14.62 -7.38
CA GLY A 230 13.41 15.86 -7.04
C GLY A 230 13.07 17.03 -7.97
N ARG A 231 12.80 16.78 -9.25
CA ARG A 231 12.36 17.82 -10.20
C ARG A 231 10.92 18.25 -9.98
N ILE A 232 10.03 17.31 -9.66
CA ILE A 232 8.61 17.63 -9.33
C ILE A 232 8.55 18.50 -8.07
N ASP A 233 9.33 18.17 -7.05
CA ASP A 233 9.36 18.89 -5.78
C ASP A 233 10.01 20.30 -5.92
N ALA A 234 10.72 20.56 -7.02
CA ALA A 234 11.39 21.83 -7.31
C ALA A 234 10.57 22.81 -8.17
N VAL A 235 9.43 22.39 -8.72
CA VAL A 235 8.50 23.19 -9.53
C VAL A 235 7.38 23.75 -8.66
#